data_85abd7e99940a604639517231aa88f37
#
_entry.id   85abd7e99940a604639517231aa88f37
#
_cell.length_a   1.000
_cell.length_b   1.000
_cell.length_c   1.000
_cell.angle_alpha   90.00
_cell.angle_beta   90.00
_cell.angle_gamma   90.00
#
_symmetry.space_group_name_H-M   'P 1'
#
loop_
_entity.id
_entity.type
_entity.pdbx_description
1 polymer ?
#
loop_
_entity_poly.entity_id
_entity_poly.type
_entity_poly.pdbx_seq_one_letter_code
_entity_poly.pdbx_strand_id
1 'polypeptide(L)'
;MSSYAMEHYRRGFNVLIPDLRGHGDSESKFVSMGWLDRLDIVDWVNSIVKENPKARIILHGVSMGGATTMMTTGEKLPENVVVAIEDCGFSGVKDIFTDQAIRKYHLPPKLVIPPASFVNKILNGFFFGQASTVKQLEKSVTPTLFVHGDKDDFVLPENLDKVYNACAAKKEKYIFKGAEHAVSNLWCHEEYWQVVDAFLDKYFYPAVAQMK
;
A
#
# COMPACT_ATOMS: atom_id res chain seq x y z
N MET A 1 2.44 -8.05 9.77
CA MET A 1 2.67 -8.72 8.45
C MET A 1 2.78 -10.25 8.53
N SER A 2 3.22 -10.86 9.65
CA SER A 2 3.40 -12.33 9.74
C SER A 2 2.14 -13.14 9.42
N SER A 3 0.94 -12.72 9.86
CA SER A 3 -0.33 -13.38 9.53
C SER A 3 -0.65 -13.37 8.04
N TYR A 4 -0.45 -12.22 7.38
CA TYR A 4 -0.63 -12.09 5.92
C TYR A 4 0.37 -12.97 5.14
N ALA A 5 1.63 -12.96 5.57
CA ALA A 5 2.68 -13.78 4.97
C ALA A 5 2.36 -15.27 5.06
N MET A 6 1.91 -15.74 6.24
CA MET A 6 1.52 -17.13 6.45
C MET A 6 0.37 -17.55 5.53
N GLU A 7 -0.62 -16.68 5.33
CA GLU A 7 -1.75 -16.99 4.46
C GLU A 7 -1.36 -17.04 2.98
N HIS A 8 -0.47 -16.15 2.52
CA HIS A 8 0.09 -16.27 1.17
C HIS A 8 0.94 -17.53 1.01
N TYR A 9 1.76 -17.86 2.00
CA TYR A 9 2.55 -19.11 1.99
C TYR A 9 1.68 -20.35 1.94
N ARG A 10 0.57 -20.42 2.70
CA ARG A 10 -0.40 -21.51 2.65
C ARG A 10 -1.07 -21.67 1.29
N ARG A 11 -1.18 -20.57 0.52
CA ARG A 11 -1.66 -20.54 -0.87
C ARG A 11 -0.61 -20.91 -1.90
N GLY A 12 0.59 -21.31 -1.46
CA GLY A 12 1.68 -21.76 -2.32
C GLY A 12 2.57 -20.65 -2.88
N PHE A 13 2.46 -19.43 -2.38
CA PHE A 13 3.35 -18.34 -2.78
C PHE A 13 4.65 -18.35 -1.96
N ASN A 14 5.77 -18.01 -2.62
CA ASN A 14 6.96 -17.56 -1.90
C ASN A 14 6.69 -16.14 -1.40
N VAL A 15 7.13 -15.83 -0.18
CA VAL A 15 6.82 -14.55 0.45
C VAL A 15 8.12 -13.82 0.81
N LEU A 16 8.23 -12.56 0.35
CA LEU A 16 9.26 -11.62 0.75
C LEU A 16 8.63 -10.48 1.55
N ILE A 17 9.17 -10.19 2.73
CA ILE A 17 8.71 -9.09 3.59
C ILE A 17 9.90 -8.17 3.85
N PRO A 18 10.06 -7.08 3.07
CA PRO A 18 11.13 -6.13 3.33
C PRO A 18 10.79 -5.24 4.53
N ASP A 19 11.80 -4.89 5.31
CA ASP A 19 11.71 -3.83 6.29
C ASP A 19 11.75 -2.48 5.57
N LEU A 20 10.69 -1.69 5.71
CA LEU A 20 10.62 -0.35 5.15
C LEU A 20 11.62 0.59 5.85
N ARG A 21 11.96 1.70 5.21
CA ARG A 21 12.91 2.69 5.76
C ARG A 21 12.53 3.12 7.17
N GLY A 22 13.49 3.08 8.09
CA GLY A 22 13.31 3.43 9.49
C GLY A 22 12.58 2.36 10.33
N HIS A 23 12.46 1.12 9.82
CA HIS A 23 11.84 -0.02 10.51
C HIS A 23 12.78 -1.24 10.50
N GLY A 24 12.59 -2.12 11.48
CA GLY A 24 13.32 -3.38 11.58
C GLY A 24 14.83 -3.21 11.49
N ASP A 25 15.46 -4.00 10.63
CA ASP A 25 16.90 -3.97 10.36
C ASP A 25 17.30 -3.04 9.21
N SER A 26 16.34 -2.25 8.65
CA SER A 26 16.65 -1.28 7.59
C SER A 26 17.60 -0.17 8.09
N GLU A 27 18.66 0.09 7.33
CA GLU A 27 19.72 1.05 7.70
C GLU A 27 19.25 2.51 7.74
N SER A 28 18.10 2.84 7.16
CA SER A 28 17.56 4.20 7.14
C SER A 28 17.19 4.68 8.53
N LYS A 29 17.62 5.89 8.88
CA LYS A 29 17.30 6.51 10.18
C LYS A 29 15.92 7.15 10.24
N PHE A 30 15.27 7.39 9.10
CA PHE A 30 14.02 8.14 9.02
C PHE A 30 12.97 7.37 8.23
N VAL A 31 11.75 7.41 8.74
CA VAL A 31 10.56 6.86 8.09
C VAL A 31 10.17 7.74 6.90
N SER A 32 9.98 7.15 5.73
CA SER A 32 9.62 7.91 4.52
C SER A 32 8.13 7.88 4.17
N MET A 33 7.31 7.28 5.04
CA MET A 33 5.86 7.19 4.88
C MET A 33 5.43 6.57 3.52
N GLY A 34 6.20 5.62 3.00
CA GLY A 34 5.96 4.96 1.73
C GLY A 34 6.55 5.67 0.51
N TRP A 35 6.91 6.96 0.60
CA TRP A 35 7.31 7.72 -0.58
C TRP A 35 8.63 7.30 -1.18
N LEU A 36 9.67 7.15 -0.36
CA LEU A 36 10.95 6.60 -0.85
C LEU A 36 10.91 5.08 -0.88
N ASP A 37 10.21 4.47 0.07
CA ASP A 37 10.03 3.01 0.15
C ASP A 37 9.46 2.41 -1.14
N ARG A 38 8.60 3.15 -1.88
CA ARG A 38 8.07 2.70 -3.17
C ARG A 38 9.17 2.38 -4.20
N LEU A 39 10.28 3.12 -4.15
CA LEU A 39 11.42 2.88 -5.04
C LEU A 39 12.22 1.66 -4.59
N ASP A 40 12.35 1.46 -3.28
CA ASP A 40 12.98 0.25 -2.74
C ASP A 40 12.17 -1.00 -3.11
N ILE A 41 10.83 -0.92 -3.10
CA ILE A 41 9.97 -2.02 -3.58
C ILE A 41 10.18 -2.26 -5.08
N VAL A 42 10.33 -1.22 -5.91
CA VAL A 42 10.70 -1.39 -7.33
C VAL A 42 12.03 -2.14 -7.47
N ASP A 43 13.04 -1.80 -6.65
CA ASP A 43 14.34 -2.47 -6.67
C ASP A 43 14.24 -3.93 -6.23
N TRP A 44 13.44 -4.24 -5.20
CA TRP A 44 13.14 -5.61 -4.79
C TRP A 44 12.46 -6.40 -5.91
N VAL A 45 11.45 -5.82 -6.56
CA VAL A 45 10.78 -6.43 -7.72
C VAL A 45 11.78 -6.73 -8.83
N ASN A 46 12.62 -5.77 -9.19
CA ASN A 46 13.63 -5.94 -10.24
C ASN A 46 14.65 -7.02 -9.86
N SER A 47 15.05 -7.13 -8.60
CA SER A 47 15.95 -8.17 -8.11
C SER A 47 15.33 -9.56 -8.23
N ILE A 48 14.06 -9.73 -7.84
CA ILE A 48 13.34 -11.00 -8.02
C ILE A 48 13.25 -11.38 -9.51
N VAL A 49 12.89 -10.44 -10.37
CA VAL A 49 12.75 -10.70 -11.81
C VAL A 49 14.10 -11.02 -12.45
N LYS A 50 15.19 -10.41 -11.98
CA LYS A 50 16.55 -10.72 -12.45
C LYS A 50 16.95 -12.15 -12.12
N GLU A 51 16.61 -12.63 -10.92
CA GLU A 51 16.88 -14.01 -10.49
C GLU A 51 15.93 -15.02 -11.15
N ASN A 52 14.67 -14.66 -11.27
CA ASN A 52 13.63 -15.48 -11.90
C ASN A 52 12.76 -14.65 -12.86
N PRO A 53 13.12 -14.58 -14.15
CA PRO A 53 12.35 -13.82 -15.16
C PRO A 53 10.90 -14.30 -15.32
N LYS A 54 10.59 -15.51 -14.88
CA LYS A 54 9.23 -16.07 -14.92
C LYS A 54 8.44 -15.82 -13.61
N ALA A 55 9.02 -15.14 -12.63
CA ALA A 55 8.31 -14.78 -11.41
C ALA A 55 7.01 -14.02 -11.73
N ARG A 56 5.98 -14.28 -10.95
CA ARG A 56 4.70 -13.54 -10.96
C ARG A 56 4.47 -12.98 -9.57
N ILE A 57 4.35 -11.68 -9.50
CA ILE A 57 4.46 -10.94 -8.25
C ILE A 57 3.11 -10.33 -7.90
N ILE A 58 2.72 -10.53 -6.65
CA ILE A 58 1.62 -9.85 -5.98
C ILE A 58 2.25 -8.85 -5.00
N LEU A 59 1.91 -7.59 -5.11
CA LEU A 59 2.24 -6.60 -4.09
C LEU A 59 1.12 -6.56 -3.06
N HIS A 60 1.41 -6.73 -1.77
CA HIS A 60 0.41 -6.66 -0.71
C HIS A 60 0.93 -5.81 0.45
N GLY A 61 0.21 -4.78 0.80
CA GLY A 61 0.58 -3.86 1.88
C GLY A 61 -0.59 -3.47 2.77
N VAL A 62 -0.27 -3.18 4.04
CA VAL A 62 -1.24 -2.77 5.07
C VAL A 62 -0.86 -1.42 5.63
N SER A 63 -1.81 -0.51 5.80
CA SER A 63 -1.62 0.84 6.35
C SER A 63 -0.55 1.61 5.57
N MET A 64 0.57 1.98 6.20
CA MET A 64 1.72 2.57 5.49
C MET A 64 2.24 1.66 4.37
N GLY A 65 2.23 0.34 4.57
CA GLY A 65 2.53 -0.64 3.52
C GLY A 65 1.52 -0.61 2.38
N GLY A 66 0.23 -0.42 2.66
CA GLY A 66 -0.83 -0.22 1.67
C GLY A 66 -0.57 1.03 0.82
N ALA A 67 -0.27 2.16 1.48
CA ALA A 67 0.11 3.39 0.79
C ALA A 67 1.39 3.20 -0.05
N THR A 68 2.41 2.49 0.49
CA THR A 68 3.63 2.14 -0.25
C THR A 68 3.31 1.33 -1.50
N THR A 69 2.49 0.27 -1.37
CA THR A 69 2.04 -0.57 -2.48
C THR A 69 1.36 0.25 -3.56
N MET A 70 0.38 1.09 -3.18
CA MET A 70 -0.30 1.98 -4.12
C MET A 70 0.65 2.95 -4.81
N MET A 71 1.59 3.57 -4.06
CA MET A 71 2.58 4.48 -4.64
C MET A 71 3.54 3.74 -5.59
N THR A 72 3.88 2.49 -5.30
CA THR A 72 4.72 1.63 -6.15
C THR A 72 4.05 1.34 -7.48
N THR A 73 2.73 1.08 -7.50
CA THR A 73 2.01 0.80 -8.76
C THR A 73 1.98 1.97 -9.74
N GLY A 74 2.26 3.18 -9.26
CA GLY A 74 2.41 4.37 -10.12
C GLY A 74 3.81 4.55 -10.73
N GLU A 75 4.77 3.68 -10.38
CA GLU A 75 6.10 3.64 -10.98
C GLU A 75 6.12 2.71 -12.21
N LYS A 76 7.21 2.77 -12.98
CA LYS A 76 7.41 1.84 -14.09
C LYS A 76 7.79 0.46 -13.55
N LEU A 77 6.82 -0.45 -13.53
CA LEU A 77 7.01 -1.82 -13.08
C LEU A 77 7.16 -2.79 -14.26
N PRO A 78 7.89 -3.91 -14.08
CA PRO A 78 7.89 -5.00 -15.06
C PRO A 78 6.52 -5.71 -15.07
N GLU A 79 6.18 -6.34 -16.20
CA GLU A 79 4.91 -7.09 -16.38
C GLU A 79 4.77 -8.26 -15.39
N ASN A 80 5.86 -8.65 -14.75
CA ASN A 80 5.87 -9.64 -13.69
C ASN A 80 5.00 -9.24 -12.47
N VAL A 81 4.80 -7.93 -12.22
CA VAL A 81 3.86 -7.44 -11.21
C VAL A 81 2.45 -7.49 -11.76
N VAL A 82 1.72 -8.54 -11.38
CA VAL A 82 0.43 -8.89 -11.96
C VAL A 82 -0.72 -8.17 -11.29
N VAL A 83 -0.72 -8.10 -9.96
CA VAL A 83 -1.76 -7.44 -9.16
C VAL A 83 -1.18 -6.79 -7.91
N ALA A 84 -1.94 -5.86 -7.34
CA ALA A 84 -1.67 -5.25 -6.05
C ALA A 84 -2.87 -5.37 -5.11
N ILE A 85 -2.61 -5.47 -3.81
CA ILE A 85 -3.60 -5.50 -2.73
C ILE A 85 -3.19 -4.45 -1.71
N GLU A 86 -4.05 -3.51 -1.42
CA GLU A 86 -3.85 -2.52 -0.39
C GLU A 86 -4.92 -2.66 0.70
N ASP A 87 -4.52 -2.58 1.96
CA ASP A 87 -5.40 -2.63 3.11
C ASP A 87 -5.19 -1.38 3.96
N CYS A 88 -6.26 -0.58 4.13
CA CYS A 88 -6.35 0.64 4.93
C CYS A 88 -5.23 1.67 4.69
N GLY A 89 -4.76 1.80 3.45
CA GLY A 89 -3.77 2.81 3.07
C GLY A 89 -4.36 4.23 2.97
N PHE A 90 -3.49 5.23 3.01
CA PHE A 90 -3.89 6.65 2.98
C PHE A 90 -3.67 7.31 1.62
N SER A 91 -4.41 8.40 1.36
CA SER A 91 -4.42 9.15 0.09
C SER A 91 -3.15 9.96 -0.18
N GLY A 92 -2.37 10.26 0.87
CA GLY A 92 -1.10 10.97 0.78
C GLY A 92 -0.54 11.34 2.15
N VAL A 93 0.77 11.58 2.20
CA VAL A 93 1.48 11.90 3.47
C VAL A 93 0.97 13.20 4.09
N LYS A 94 0.70 14.21 3.25
CA LYS A 94 0.13 15.47 3.74
C LYS A 94 -1.26 15.25 4.34
N ASP A 95 -2.07 14.40 3.73
CA ASP A 95 -3.45 14.18 4.14
C ASP A 95 -3.50 13.47 5.49
N ILE A 96 -2.79 12.34 5.62
CA ILE A 96 -2.76 11.60 6.90
C ILE A 96 -2.22 12.45 8.05
N PHE A 97 -1.16 13.23 7.85
CA PHE A 97 -0.66 14.10 8.90
C PHE A 97 -1.61 15.26 9.23
N THR A 98 -2.34 15.78 8.23
CA THR A 98 -3.38 16.80 8.46
C THR A 98 -4.50 16.24 9.31
N ASP A 99 -4.99 15.04 8.98
CA ASP A 99 -6.07 14.38 9.73
C ASP A 99 -5.63 14.07 11.17
N GLN A 100 -4.42 13.56 11.36
CA GLN A 100 -3.87 13.29 12.70
C GLN A 100 -3.65 14.58 13.51
N ALA A 101 -3.18 15.67 12.88
CA ALA A 101 -3.00 16.95 13.55
C ALA A 101 -4.34 17.47 14.13
N ILE A 102 -5.42 17.37 13.35
CA ILE A 102 -6.75 17.82 13.79
C ILE A 102 -7.32 16.88 14.85
N ARG A 103 -7.39 15.58 14.56
CA ARG A 103 -8.22 14.64 15.32
C ARG A 103 -7.54 14.14 16.59
N LYS A 104 -6.25 13.82 16.50
CA LYS A 104 -5.50 13.24 17.61
C LYS A 104 -4.81 14.28 18.48
N TYR A 105 -4.25 15.31 17.84
CA TYR A 105 -3.44 16.30 18.54
C TYR A 105 -4.15 17.64 18.75
N HIS A 106 -5.34 17.85 18.14
CA HIS A 106 -6.10 19.10 18.21
C HIS A 106 -5.26 20.34 17.82
N LEU A 107 -4.32 20.15 16.88
CA LEU A 107 -3.42 21.17 16.40
C LEU A 107 -3.95 21.80 15.10
N PRO A 108 -3.74 23.11 14.88
CA PRO A 108 -4.13 23.76 13.63
C PRO A 108 -3.19 23.36 12.48
N PRO A 109 -3.66 22.62 11.46
CA PRO A 109 -2.80 22.07 10.40
C PRO A 109 -2.01 23.13 9.65
N LYS A 110 -2.62 24.31 9.44
CA LYS A 110 -1.96 25.44 8.74
C LYS A 110 -0.69 25.91 9.43
N LEU A 111 -0.57 25.71 10.76
CA LEU A 111 0.61 26.11 11.53
C LEU A 111 1.63 24.98 11.68
N VAL A 112 1.20 23.71 11.73
CA VAL A 112 2.10 22.59 12.04
C VAL A 112 2.57 21.83 10.80
N ILE A 113 1.74 21.68 9.77
CA ILE A 113 2.08 20.88 8.59
C ILE A 113 3.18 21.52 7.73
N PRO A 114 3.18 22.85 7.44
CA PRO A 114 4.24 23.45 6.63
C PRO A 114 5.63 23.31 7.25
N PRO A 115 5.89 23.67 8.54
CA PRO A 115 7.20 23.49 9.14
C PRO A 115 7.60 22.01 9.25
N ALA A 116 6.68 21.09 9.61
CA ALA A 116 6.96 19.66 9.63
C ALA A 116 7.34 19.13 8.23
N SER A 117 6.65 19.56 7.19
CA SER A 117 6.96 19.22 5.81
C SER A 117 8.33 19.77 5.36
N PHE A 118 8.72 20.95 5.84
CA PHE A 118 10.04 21.52 5.59
C PHE A 118 11.16 20.72 6.29
N VAL A 119 10.95 20.35 7.55
CA VAL A 119 11.88 19.45 8.27
C VAL A 119 12.01 18.11 7.55
N ASN A 120 10.89 17.52 7.12
CA ASN A 120 10.93 16.29 6.33
C ASN A 120 11.71 16.45 5.02
N LYS A 121 11.61 17.62 4.36
CA LYS A 121 12.42 17.93 3.17
C LYS A 121 13.92 17.90 3.47
N ILE A 122 14.33 18.38 4.64
CA ILE A 122 15.74 18.34 5.06
C ILE A 122 16.18 16.90 5.36
N LEU A 123 15.35 16.13 6.08
CA LEU A 123 15.69 14.77 6.55
C LEU A 123 15.55 13.70 5.48
N ASN A 124 14.47 13.74 4.71
CA ASN A 124 14.07 12.70 3.74
C ASN A 124 14.13 13.17 2.27
N GLY A 125 14.44 14.44 2.01
CA GLY A 125 14.60 14.94 0.65
C GLY A 125 13.29 15.29 -0.09
N PHE A 126 12.11 15.21 0.54
CA PHE A 126 10.82 15.52 -0.10
C PHE A 126 9.87 16.29 0.82
N PHE A 127 9.00 17.13 0.24
CA PHE A 127 7.88 17.74 0.94
C PHE A 127 6.70 16.78 1.03
N PHE A 128 5.89 16.83 2.10
CA PHE A 128 4.71 15.97 2.28
C PHE A 128 3.75 15.97 1.09
N GLY A 129 3.55 17.11 0.45
CA GLY A 129 2.66 17.23 -0.72
C GLY A 129 3.18 16.54 -1.99
N GLN A 130 4.45 16.13 -2.04
CA GLN A 130 5.00 15.33 -3.14
C GLN A 130 4.62 13.86 -3.00
N ALA A 131 4.48 13.38 -1.77
CA ALA A 131 4.13 12.00 -1.44
C ALA A 131 2.59 11.81 -1.50
N SER A 132 2.07 11.74 -2.71
CA SER A 132 0.65 11.60 -2.99
C SER A 132 0.35 10.23 -3.60
N THR A 133 -0.38 9.40 -2.86
CA THR A 133 -0.88 8.10 -3.32
C THR A 133 -1.83 8.27 -4.49
N VAL A 134 -2.73 9.27 -4.41
CA VAL A 134 -3.68 9.62 -5.48
C VAL A 134 -2.96 9.86 -6.81
N LYS A 135 -1.92 10.72 -6.82
CA LYS A 135 -1.18 11.03 -8.07
C LYS A 135 -0.41 9.83 -8.63
N GLN A 136 -0.02 8.89 -7.81
CA GLN A 136 0.63 7.67 -8.27
C GLN A 136 -0.40 6.69 -8.86
N LEU A 137 -1.55 6.54 -8.22
CA LEU A 137 -2.63 5.68 -8.71
C LEU A 137 -3.21 6.14 -10.06
N GLU A 138 -3.21 7.45 -10.35
CA GLU A 138 -3.60 8.00 -11.65
C GLU A 138 -2.73 7.48 -12.81
N LYS A 139 -1.54 6.96 -12.52
CA LYS A 139 -0.60 6.39 -13.50
C LYS A 139 -0.59 4.86 -13.48
N SER A 140 -1.20 4.24 -12.48
CA SER A 140 -1.15 2.80 -12.28
C SER A 140 -1.86 2.06 -13.41
N VAL A 141 -1.22 1.00 -13.90
CA VAL A 141 -1.80 0.04 -14.83
C VAL A 141 -2.01 -1.34 -14.17
N THR A 142 -1.55 -1.51 -12.94
CA THR A 142 -1.61 -2.77 -12.18
C THR A 142 -3.00 -2.95 -11.56
N PRO A 143 -3.74 -4.02 -11.88
CA PRO A 143 -5.02 -4.32 -11.23
C PRO A 143 -4.88 -4.31 -9.71
N THR A 144 -5.72 -3.57 -9.01
CA THR A 144 -5.58 -3.34 -7.57
C THR A 144 -6.87 -3.61 -6.81
N LEU A 145 -6.76 -4.40 -5.74
CA LEU A 145 -7.79 -4.59 -4.72
C LEU A 145 -7.57 -3.57 -3.60
N PHE A 146 -8.62 -2.84 -3.27
CA PHE A 146 -8.66 -1.84 -2.20
C PHE A 146 -9.57 -2.34 -1.09
N VAL A 147 -9.04 -2.51 0.12
CA VAL A 147 -9.85 -2.94 1.27
C VAL A 147 -9.68 -2.03 2.46
N HIS A 148 -10.73 -1.93 3.30
CA HIS A 148 -10.73 -1.05 4.47
C HIS A 148 -11.72 -1.53 5.51
N GLY A 149 -11.47 -1.25 6.79
CA GLY A 149 -12.43 -1.42 7.87
C GLY A 149 -13.35 -0.18 8.01
N ASP A 150 -14.66 -0.38 8.23
CA ASP A 150 -15.59 0.74 8.39
C ASP A 150 -15.49 1.45 9.76
N LYS A 151 -14.73 0.87 10.70
CA LYS A 151 -14.46 1.43 12.02
C LYS A 151 -13.03 1.95 12.18
N ASP A 152 -12.30 2.10 11.08
CA ASP A 152 -10.96 2.65 11.10
C ASP A 152 -11.01 4.13 11.53
N ASP A 153 -10.46 4.41 12.71
CA ASP A 153 -10.38 5.75 13.27
C ASP A 153 -8.99 6.39 13.11
N PHE A 154 -8.03 5.66 12.56
CA PHE A 154 -6.68 6.14 12.29
C PHE A 154 -6.51 6.61 10.84
N VAL A 155 -6.78 5.76 9.85
CA VAL A 155 -6.95 6.14 8.45
C VAL A 155 -8.42 6.07 8.12
N LEU A 156 -9.07 7.24 8.02
CA LEU A 156 -10.52 7.28 7.86
C LEU A 156 -11.00 6.54 6.63
N PRO A 157 -12.15 5.82 6.71
CA PRO A 157 -12.71 5.05 5.58
C PRO A 157 -12.92 5.85 4.29
N GLU A 158 -13.07 7.18 4.39
CA GLU A 158 -13.17 8.07 3.22
C GLU A 158 -11.89 8.08 2.36
N ASN A 159 -10.74 7.63 2.91
CA ASN A 159 -9.53 7.45 2.12
C ASN A 159 -9.69 6.37 1.08
N LEU A 160 -10.44 5.29 1.38
CA LEU A 160 -10.73 4.22 0.42
C LEU A 160 -11.34 4.77 -0.87
N ASP A 161 -12.37 5.63 -0.76
CA ASP A 161 -13.01 6.20 -1.96
C ASP A 161 -12.08 7.14 -2.72
N LYS A 162 -11.24 7.91 -2.03
CA LYS A 162 -10.25 8.79 -2.66
C LYS A 162 -9.25 8.00 -3.50
N VAL A 163 -8.64 6.95 -2.90
CA VAL A 163 -7.62 6.14 -3.59
C VAL A 163 -8.25 5.26 -4.67
N TYR A 164 -9.41 4.65 -4.39
CA TYR A 164 -10.15 3.86 -5.37
C TYR A 164 -10.49 4.67 -6.61
N ASN A 165 -11.09 5.86 -6.45
CA ASN A 165 -11.50 6.69 -7.57
C ASN A 165 -10.31 7.19 -8.40
N ALA A 166 -9.16 7.45 -7.78
CA ALA A 166 -7.95 7.89 -8.46
C ALA A 166 -7.26 6.79 -9.29
N CYS A 167 -7.44 5.52 -8.93
CA CYS A 167 -6.77 4.42 -9.63
C CYS A 167 -7.24 4.31 -11.07
N ALA A 168 -6.31 4.40 -12.03
CA ALA A 168 -6.59 4.27 -13.47
C ALA A 168 -6.70 2.81 -13.94
N ALA A 169 -6.11 1.86 -13.20
CA ALA A 169 -6.12 0.45 -13.52
C ALA A 169 -7.48 -0.22 -13.25
N LYS A 170 -7.61 -1.49 -13.64
CA LYS A 170 -8.70 -2.35 -13.18
C LYS A 170 -8.68 -2.43 -11.67
N LYS A 171 -9.84 -2.35 -11.03
CA LYS A 171 -9.90 -2.19 -9.58
C LYS A 171 -11.15 -2.77 -8.97
N GLU A 172 -11.02 -3.25 -7.75
CA GLU A 172 -12.14 -3.66 -6.89
C GLU A 172 -11.96 -3.07 -5.51
N LYS A 173 -13.05 -2.90 -4.77
CA LYS A 173 -13.00 -2.46 -3.38
C LYS A 173 -13.92 -3.28 -2.51
N TYR A 174 -13.53 -3.43 -1.24
CA TYR A 174 -14.31 -4.09 -0.22
C TYR A 174 -14.19 -3.38 1.13
N ILE A 175 -15.28 -3.31 1.88
CA ILE A 175 -15.33 -2.71 3.22
C ILE A 175 -15.70 -3.79 4.23
N PHE A 176 -14.80 -4.03 5.20
CA PHE A 176 -15.02 -4.98 6.28
C PHE A 176 -15.77 -4.32 7.43
N LYS A 177 -16.98 -4.83 7.71
CA LYS A 177 -17.84 -4.28 8.75
C LYS A 177 -17.29 -4.56 10.15
N GLY A 178 -17.24 -3.52 10.98
CA GLY A 178 -16.76 -3.59 12.36
C GLY A 178 -15.24 -3.65 12.50
N ALA A 179 -14.49 -3.72 11.42
CA ALA A 179 -13.03 -3.77 11.47
C ALA A 179 -12.46 -2.36 11.72
N GLU A 180 -11.54 -2.27 12.67
CA GLU A 180 -10.74 -1.08 12.97
C GLU A 180 -9.47 -1.03 12.09
N HIS A 181 -8.55 -0.10 12.38
CA HIS A 181 -7.32 0.09 11.60
C HIS A 181 -6.43 -1.15 11.58
N ALA A 182 -6.10 -1.62 10.36
CA ALA A 182 -5.14 -2.71 10.10
C ALA A 182 -5.49 -4.06 10.75
N VAL A 183 -6.78 -4.28 11.10
CA VAL A 183 -7.22 -5.53 11.73
C VAL A 183 -8.23 -6.31 10.90
N SER A 184 -8.55 -5.90 9.67
CA SER A 184 -9.53 -6.57 8.80
C SER A 184 -9.24 -8.07 8.64
N ASN A 185 -7.98 -8.44 8.40
CA ASN A 185 -7.54 -9.84 8.33
C ASN A 185 -7.68 -10.63 9.65
N LEU A 186 -7.70 -9.97 10.80
CA LEU A 186 -7.87 -10.63 12.10
C LEU A 186 -9.34 -10.69 12.51
N TRP A 187 -10.09 -9.63 12.24
CA TRP A 187 -11.48 -9.48 12.61
C TRP A 187 -12.43 -10.28 11.73
N CYS A 188 -12.20 -10.26 10.42
CA CYS A 188 -12.99 -10.93 9.39
C CYS A 188 -12.14 -11.93 8.59
N HIS A 189 -11.39 -12.82 9.27
CA HIS A 189 -10.33 -13.60 8.65
C HIS A 189 -10.78 -14.38 7.40
N GLU A 190 -11.84 -15.17 7.53
CA GLU A 190 -12.35 -15.99 6.43
C GLU A 190 -12.86 -15.13 5.26
N GLU A 191 -13.67 -14.10 5.58
CA GLU A 191 -14.21 -13.15 4.60
C GLU A 191 -13.09 -12.39 3.88
N TYR A 192 -12.05 -11.96 4.64
CA TYR A 192 -10.89 -11.26 4.07
C TYR A 192 -10.24 -12.09 2.97
N TRP A 193 -9.94 -13.34 3.27
CA TRP A 193 -9.26 -14.21 2.32
C TRP A 193 -10.17 -14.70 1.19
N GLN A 194 -11.47 -14.81 1.41
CA GLN A 194 -12.43 -15.04 0.32
C GLN A 194 -12.43 -13.86 -0.69
N VAL A 195 -12.39 -12.63 -0.20
CA VAL A 195 -12.30 -11.43 -1.05
C VAL A 195 -10.99 -11.39 -1.82
N VAL A 196 -9.86 -11.68 -1.15
CA VAL A 196 -8.54 -11.76 -1.80
C VAL A 196 -8.52 -12.88 -2.84
N ASP A 197 -8.98 -14.08 -2.51
CA ASP A 197 -8.98 -15.23 -3.43
C ASP A 197 -9.84 -14.94 -4.66
N ALA A 198 -11.05 -14.37 -4.50
CA ALA A 198 -11.91 -13.97 -5.62
C ALA A 198 -11.24 -12.93 -6.54
N PHE A 199 -10.49 -11.98 -5.97
CA PHE A 199 -9.72 -11.01 -6.75
C PHE A 199 -8.56 -11.69 -7.51
N LEU A 200 -7.82 -12.61 -6.87
CA LEU A 200 -6.75 -13.37 -7.51
C LEU A 200 -7.28 -14.28 -8.63
N ASP A 201 -8.41 -14.93 -8.42
CA ASP A 201 -9.08 -15.74 -9.45
C ASP A 201 -9.47 -14.93 -10.68
N LYS A 202 -9.85 -13.67 -10.47
CA LYS A 202 -10.28 -12.80 -11.56
C LYS A 202 -9.13 -12.15 -12.33
N TYR A 203 -8.06 -11.77 -11.66
CA TYR A 203 -7.01 -10.93 -12.26
C TYR A 203 -5.62 -11.57 -12.28
N PHE A 204 -5.26 -12.39 -11.27
CA PHE A 204 -3.92 -12.96 -11.17
C PHE A 204 -3.77 -14.24 -12.00
N TYR A 205 -4.57 -15.27 -11.70
CA TYR A 205 -4.40 -16.56 -12.37
C TYR A 205 -4.67 -16.53 -13.88
N PRO A 206 -5.68 -15.80 -14.41
CA PRO A 206 -5.86 -15.67 -15.86
C PRO A 206 -4.70 -14.94 -16.55
N ALA A 207 -4.15 -13.89 -15.92
CA ALA A 207 -2.99 -13.17 -16.47
C ALA A 207 -1.75 -14.08 -16.51
N VAL A 208 -1.47 -14.82 -15.42
CA VAL A 208 -0.36 -15.78 -15.35
C VAL A 208 -0.49 -16.86 -16.42
N ALA A 209 -1.69 -17.36 -16.73
CA ALA A 209 -1.92 -18.36 -17.77
C ALA A 209 -1.59 -17.85 -19.19
N GLN A 210 -1.70 -16.54 -19.43
CA GLN A 210 -1.42 -15.90 -20.71
C GLN A 210 0.07 -15.56 -20.91
N MET A 211 0.84 -15.50 -19.83
CA MET A 211 2.26 -15.12 -19.83
C MET A 211 3.23 -16.31 -20.03
N LYS A 212 2.78 -17.37 -20.72
CA LYS A 212 3.56 -18.60 -20.98
C LYS A 212 4.63 -18.40 -22.04
#